data_c900c407cae225fd058e5cab01ff81d9
#
_entry.id   c900c407cae225fd058e5cab01ff81d9
#
_cell.length_a   1.000
_cell.length_b   1.000
_cell.length_c   1.000
_cell.angle_alpha   90.00
_cell.angle_beta   90.00
_cell.angle_gamma   90.00
#
_symmetry.space_group_name_H-M   'P 1'
#
loop_
_entity.id
_entity.type
_entity.pdbx_description
1 polymer ?
#
loop_
_entity_poly.entity_id
_entity_poly.type
_entity_poly.pdbx_seq_one_letter_code
_entity_poly.pdbx_strand_id
1 'polypeptide(L)'
;MKFHPILSEQPLPARFNNPFDYEPDTLCRAAVKLLQANLPIAPTEGKMYGVLIVERDGQIGYLQAYSGQIADEGEDFVPAVFDYLQPDGYFKTHEAEITQLNQKITQLKASTAYRQALENLKKIQQEAEKAIEEARKVMQGAKFLRDKRRKEAFISEAERNEMTRQSQFLKAELQRKKKAYAEQITAAQAIVDSYQEQITAWKRERKMKSDRLQRWLFSQFSLLNACEERKNLLDIFRDYYLQNCPARTKAAHITSVNTAERAAKESLAASLLPPSGAGECCEPKLLQYAFLHGYKPISMAMFWWGPSPKTEIRQHGNYYPACNGKCKPILEWMLEGIDVDYKDCNRTDYETELALSEKLKILYEDDYLAVVVKPSGMLSVPGKGCQPSVYSILSERWKGKSDAFMVHRLDMATSGLLVVARSSEVHKALQAQFIERTVKKKYVALLPLSILDKQLPAEGRIDLPLSPDPDDRPRQRVDRTNGKPATTEYRFIGKTVYGKDGQEAVKIALYPLTGRTHQLRIHCAHPDGLGTPIIGDNLYGQRAERLWLHAEHLEFTHPITQRRMSFDTPL
;
A
#
# COMPACT_ATOMS: atom_id res chain seq x y z
N MET A 1 8.34 -36.43 -19.08
CA MET A 1 9.25 -35.67 -19.96
C MET A 1 8.77 -34.22 -19.96
N LYS A 2 9.61 -33.26 -19.59
CA LYS A 2 9.15 -31.87 -19.32
C LYS A 2 8.86 -31.02 -20.57
N PHE A 3 9.34 -31.45 -21.72
CA PHE A 3 9.05 -30.84 -23.01
C PHE A 3 7.81 -31.49 -23.64
N HIS A 4 6.79 -30.69 -23.90
CA HIS A 4 5.52 -31.12 -24.51
C HIS A 4 5.46 -30.60 -25.95
N PRO A 5 5.54 -31.44 -26.98
CA PRO A 5 5.41 -31.01 -28.35
C PRO A 5 4.04 -30.38 -28.61
N ILE A 6 4.01 -29.30 -29.41
CA ILE A 6 2.76 -28.68 -29.88
C ILE A 6 2.78 -28.62 -31.40
N LEU A 7 1.74 -29.17 -32.01
CA LEU A 7 1.56 -29.06 -33.46
C LEU A 7 0.77 -27.77 -33.75
N SER A 8 1.37 -26.85 -34.45
CA SER A 8 0.70 -25.61 -34.86
C SER A 8 1.16 -25.20 -36.25
N GLU A 9 0.20 -24.89 -37.11
CA GLU A 9 0.43 -24.28 -38.42
C GLU A 9 0.53 -22.74 -38.35
N GLN A 10 0.46 -22.17 -37.12
CA GLN A 10 0.46 -20.72 -36.93
C GLN A 10 1.88 -20.17 -36.95
N PRO A 11 2.08 -18.95 -37.49
CA PRO A 11 3.39 -18.32 -37.51
C PRO A 11 3.88 -18.04 -36.09
N LEU A 12 5.17 -18.27 -35.86
CA LEU A 12 5.82 -17.93 -34.60
C LEU A 12 5.87 -16.41 -34.41
N PRO A 13 5.74 -15.89 -33.20
CA PRO A 13 5.94 -14.48 -32.93
C PRO A 13 7.40 -14.08 -33.28
N ALA A 14 7.54 -12.91 -33.92
CA ALA A 14 8.87 -12.41 -34.33
C ALA A 14 9.76 -12.03 -33.14
N ARG A 15 9.18 -11.71 -31.99
CA ARG A 15 9.86 -11.31 -30.76
C ARG A 15 9.24 -12.03 -29.57
N PHE A 16 10.03 -12.18 -28.50
CA PHE A 16 9.53 -12.69 -27.24
C PHE A 16 8.53 -11.70 -26.64
N ASN A 17 7.36 -12.18 -26.17
CA ASN A 17 6.34 -11.30 -25.60
C ASN A 17 6.80 -10.65 -24.29
N ASN A 18 6.43 -9.38 -24.09
CA ASN A 18 6.74 -8.65 -22.86
C ASN A 18 6.09 -9.32 -21.64
N PRO A 19 6.87 -9.85 -20.67
CA PRO A 19 6.27 -10.54 -19.52
C PRO A 19 5.46 -9.64 -18.57
N PHE A 20 5.61 -8.31 -18.69
CA PHE A 20 4.97 -7.36 -17.77
C PHE A 20 3.69 -6.72 -18.32
N ASP A 21 3.49 -6.78 -19.63
CA ASP A 21 2.30 -6.22 -20.29
C ASP A 21 2.05 -6.95 -21.61
N TYR A 22 1.28 -8.03 -21.58
CA TYR A 22 1.00 -8.82 -22.77
C TYR A 22 -0.42 -9.39 -22.76
N GLU A 23 -0.91 -9.66 -23.98
CA GLU A 23 -1.97 -10.63 -24.20
C GLU A 23 -1.34 -11.91 -24.74
N PRO A 24 -1.68 -13.10 -24.20
CA PRO A 24 -1.12 -14.35 -24.68
C PRO A 24 -1.38 -14.54 -26.16
N ASP A 25 -0.35 -14.91 -26.90
CA ASP A 25 -0.47 -15.31 -28.30
C ASP A 25 -1.26 -16.61 -28.46
N THR A 26 -1.54 -16.99 -29.70
CA THR A 26 -2.36 -18.17 -30.00
C THR A 26 -1.70 -19.48 -29.56
N LEU A 27 -0.36 -19.58 -29.66
CA LEU A 27 0.39 -20.77 -29.21
C LEU A 27 0.35 -20.91 -27.71
N CYS A 28 0.61 -19.81 -26.98
CA CYS A 28 0.46 -19.78 -25.54
C CYS A 28 -0.95 -20.17 -25.08
N ARG A 29 -2.00 -19.65 -25.75
CA ARG A 29 -3.39 -20.01 -25.44
C ARG A 29 -3.68 -21.49 -25.70
N ALA A 30 -3.11 -22.09 -26.74
CA ALA A 30 -3.24 -23.50 -27.02
C ALA A 30 -2.53 -24.36 -25.94
N ALA A 31 -1.30 -24.02 -25.58
CA ALA A 31 -0.54 -24.69 -24.51
C ALA A 31 -1.23 -24.58 -23.15
N VAL A 32 -1.77 -23.39 -22.82
CA VAL A 32 -2.54 -23.20 -21.58
C VAL A 32 -3.78 -24.06 -21.54
N LYS A 33 -4.54 -24.20 -22.63
CA LYS A 33 -5.71 -25.10 -22.69
C LYS A 33 -5.33 -26.56 -22.45
N LEU A 34 -4.20 -27.01 -23.03
CA LEU A 34 -3.68 -28.38 -22.79
C LEU A 34 -3.30 -28.57 -21.33
N LEU A 35 -2.64 -27.60 -20.71
CA LEU A 35 -2.30 -27.64 -19.29
C LEU A 35 -3.57 -27.66 -18.42
N GLN A 36 -4.51 -26.76 -18.68
CA GLN A 36 -5.77 -26.67 -17.90
C GLN A 36 -6.58 -27.94 -17.92
N ALA A 37 -6.58 -28.70 -19.03
CA ALA A 37 -7.27 -29.98 -19.13
C ALA A 37 -6.71 -31.04 -18.16
N ASN A 38 -5.47 -30.90 -17.73
CA ASN A 38 -4.79 -31.82 -16.81
C ASN A 38 -4.76 -31.30 -15.35
N LEU A 39 -5.29 -30.12 -15.08
CA LEU A 39 -5.34 -29.56 -13.73
C LEU A 39 -6.63 -29.97 -12.99
N PRO A 40 -6.63 -30.04 -11.65
CA PRO A 40 -7.83 -30.30 -10.86
C PRO A 40 -8.94 -29.29 -11.19
N ILE A 41 -10.17 -29.76 -11.40
CA ILE A 41 -11.33 -28.91 -11.77
C ILE A 41 -11.69 -27.93 -10.63
N ALA A 42 -11.58 -28.38 -9.37
CA ALA A 42 -11.89 -27.56 -8.19
C ALA A 42 -10.76 -27.67 -7.15
N PRO A 43 -9.62 -27.00 -7.37
CA PRO A 43 -8.53 -27.03 -6.40
C PRO A 43 -8.94 -26.30 -5.11
N THR A 44 -8.48 -26.82 -3.97
CA THR A 44 -8.73 -26.20 -2.65
C THR A 44 -7.93 -24.92 -2.43
N GLU A 45 -6.81 -24.79 -3.14
CA GLU A 45 -5.94 -23.61 -3.11
C GLU A 45 -5.69 -23.12 -4.53
N GLY A 46 -5.70 -21.79 -4.70
CA GLY A 46 -5.36 -21.18 -5.98
C GLY A 46 -3.86 -21.03 -6.15
N LYS A 47 -3.38 -21.27 -7.38
CA LYS A 47 -1.97 -21.11 -7.77
C LYS A 47 -1.83 -20.44 -9.13
N MET A 48 -0.69 -19.77 -9.32
CA MET A 48 -0.27 -19.33 -10.64
C MET A 48 0.38 -20.49 -11.36
N TYR A 49 -0.08 -20.76 -12.56
CA TYR A 49 0.53 -21.68 -13.51
C TYR A 49 1.07 -20.91 -14.71
N GLY A 50 2.07 -21.46 -15.38
CA GLY A 50 2.68 -20.83 -16.55
C GLY A 50 3.11 -21.84 -17.58
N VAL A 51 3.13 -21.39 -18.82
CA VAL A 51 3.70 -22.09 -19.97
C VAL A 51 4.76 -21.20 -20.63
N LEU A 52 5.81 -21.81 -21.14
CA LEU A 52 6.83 -21.20 -21.97
C LEU A 52 6.90 -21.97 -23.27
N ILE A 53 6.58 -21.34 -24.38
CA ILE A 53 6.79 -21.90 -25.71
C ILE A 53 8.29 -21.87 -26.00
N VAL A 54 8.83 -22.98 -26.42
CA VAL A 54 10.27 -23.14 -26.72
C VAL A 54 10.48 -23.91 -28.02
N GLU A 55 11.61 -23.64 -28.66
CA GLU A 55 12.14 -24.43 -29.76
C GLU A 55 13.27 -25.33 -29.24
N ARG A 56 13.21 -26.60 -29.61
CA ARG A 56 14.22 -27.62 -29.33
C ARG A 56 14.49 -28.41 -30.59
N ASP A 57 15.72 -28.38 -31.07
CA ASP A 57 16.16 -29.15 -32.28
C ASP A 57 15.20 -28.95 -33.48
N GLY A 58 14.70 -27.74 -33.69
CA GLY A 58 13.73 -27.42 -34.74
C GLY A 58 12.29 -27.83 -34.45
N GLN A 59 12.02 -28.43 -33.32
CA GLN A 59 10.67 -28.79 -32.87
C GLN A 59 10.11 -27.77 -31.88
N ILE A 60 8.89 -27.30 -32.12
CA ILE A 60 8.19 -26.39 -31.22
C ILE A 60 7.41 -27.20 -30.17
N GLY A 61 7.51 -26.75 -28.94
CA GLY A 61 6.79 -27.32 -27.81
C GLY A 61 6.65 -26.32 -26.67
N TYR A 62 6.18 -26.79 -25.53
CA TYR A 62 6.09 -25.94 -24.35
C TYR A 62 6.61 -26.63 -23.09
N LEU A 63 7.08 -25.83 -22.18
CA LEU A 63 7.37 -26.17 -20.78
C LEU A 63 6.25 -25.65 -19.91
N GLN A 64 6.02 -26.28 -18.77
CA GLN A 64 4.99 -25.87 -17.81
C GLN A 64 5.56 -25.75 -16.39
N ALA A 65 5.07 -24.75 -15.64
CA ALA A 65 5.46 -24.49 -14.25
C ALA A 65 4.26 -24.04 -13.41
N TYR A 66 4.43 -24.10 -12.10
CA TYR A 66 3.55 -23.46 -11.12
C TYR A 66 4.38 -22.63 -10.12
N SER A 67 3.75 -21.66 -9.48
CA SER A 67 4.39 -20.81 -8.48
C SER A 67 4.56 -21.51 -7.13
N GLY A 68 5.69 -21.24 -6.45
CA GLY A 68 6.06 -21.87 -5.19
C GLY A 68 6.63 -23.29 -5.37
N GLN A 69 6.82 -24.01 -4.27
CA GLN A 69 7.25 -25.41 -4.26
C GLN A 69 6.16 -26.29 -3.65
N ILE A 70 6.04 -27.52 -4.13
CA ILE A 70 5.15 -28.55 -3.60
C ILE A 70 6.00 -29.79 -3.38
N ALA A 71 5.76 -30.52 -2.29
CA ALA A 71 6.53 -31.72 -1.95
C ALA A 71 6.38 -32.87 -2.98
N ASP A 72 5.30 -32.86 -3.78
CA ASP A 72 5.01 -33.88 -4.80
C ASP A 72 4.87 -33.17 -6.16
N GLU A 73 6.01 -32.80 -6.74
CA GLU A 73 6.09 -32.19 -8.07
C GLU A 73 5.76 -33.28 -9.11
N GLY A 74 4.64 -33.13 -9.83
CA GLY A 74 4.34 -34.00 -10.97
C GLY A 74 5.51 -33.99 -11.97
N GLU A 75 5.85 -35.15 -12.54
CA GLU A 75 7.00 -35.33 -13.45
C GLU A 75 7.00 -34.38 -14.68
N ASP A 76 5.85 -33.81 -14.99
CA ASP A 76 5.65 -32.96 -16.18
C ASP A 76 5.96 -31.47 -15.97
N PHE A 77 6.08 -31.01 -14.73
CA PHE A 77 6.45 -29.62 -14.43
C PHE A 77 7.95 -29.42 -14.35
N VAL A 78 8.44 -28.23 -14.76
CA VAL A 78 9.84 -27.88 -14.56
C VAL A 78 10.14 -27.75 -13.05
N PRO A 79 11.33 -28.20 -12.59
CA PRO A 79 11.66 -28.16 -11.17
C PRO A 79 11.84 -26.73 -10.64
N ALA A 80 11.84 -26.61 -9.33
CA ALA A 80 12.26 -25.39 -8.66
C ALA A 80 13.72 -25.05 -9.04
N VAL A 81 14.04 -23.75 -9.10
CA VAL A 81 15.43 -23.28 -9.34
C VAL A 81 16.37 -23.81 -8.26
N PHE A 82 15.90 -23.85 -7.03
CA PHE A 82 16.60 -24.43 -5.88
C PHE A 82 15.60 -25.12 -4.96
N ASP A 83 15.80 -26.41 -4.70
CA ASP A 83 14.99 -27.17 -3.73
C ASP A 83 15.51 -26.94 -2.32
N TYR A 84 14.73 -26.25 -1.49
CA TYR A 84 15.05 -25.99 -0.08
C TYR A 84 14.09 -26.68 0.89
N LEU A 85 13.12 -27.47 0.39
CA LEU A 85 12.09 -28.11 1.22
C LEU A 85 12.51 -29.47 1.78
N GLN A 86 13.74 -29.91 1.53
CA GLN A 86 14.27 -31.17 2.07
C GLN A 86 14.13 -31.18 3.61
N PRO A 87 13.53 -32.23 4.21
CA PRO A 87 13.18 -32.26 5.64
C PRO A 87 14.33 -31.95 6.59
N ASP A 88 15.52 -32.47 6.31
CA ASP A 88 16.73 -32.29 7.13
C ASP A 88 17.65 -31.21 6.54
N GLY A 89 17.16 -30.44 5.59
CA GLY A 89 17.92 -29.37 4.93
C GLY A 89 18.12 -28.15 5.84
N TYR A 90 19.12 -27.36 5.48
CA TYR A 90 19.49 -26.15 6.22
C TYR A 90 18.29 -25.23 6.45
N PHE A 91 17.44 -25.02 5.41
CA PHE A 91 16.27 -24.16 5.50
C PHE A 91 15.29 -24.65 6.55
N LYS A 92 14.89 -25.94 6.49
CA LYS A 92 13.90 -26.52 7.40
C LYS A 92 14.36 -26.54 8.87
N THR A 93 15.65 -26.81 9.10
CA THR A 93 16.23 -26.78 10.43
C THR A 93 16.14 -25.38 11.04
N HIS A 94 16.53 -24.33 10.29
CA HIS A 94 16.51 -22.96 10.81
C HIS A 94 15.10 -22.35 10.83
N GLU A 95 14.19 -22.78 9.93
CA GLU A 95 12.76 -22.43 9.98
C GLU A 95 12.12 -22.95 11.28
N ALA A 96 12.47 -24.15 11.70
CA ALA A 96 11.99 -24.74 12.96
C ALA A 96 12.42 -23.88 14.18
N GLU A 97 13.66 -23.37 14.22
CA GLU A 97 14.12 -22.47 15.27
C GLU A 97 13.31 -21.17 15.34
N ILE A 98 13.01 -20.57 14.17
CA ILE A 98 12.19 -19.37 14.05
C ILE A 98 10.77 -19.64 14.55
N THR A 99 10.23 -20.81 14.21
CA THR A 99 8.89 -21.26 14.63
C THR A 99 8.84 -21.43 16.15
N GLN A 100 9.87 -22.02 16.77
CA GLN A 100 9.96 -22.13 18.24
C GLN A 100 9.96 -20.75 18.92
N LEU A 101 10.67 -19.75 18.36
CA LEU A 101 10.65 -18.39 18.90
C LEU A 101 9.24 -17.77 18.79
N ASN A 102 8.53 -17.97 17.67
CA ASN A 102 7.15 -17.54 17.52
C ASN A 102 6.23 -18.16 18.58
N GLN A 103 6.39 -19.46 18.83
CA GLN A 103 5.63 -20.17 19.86
C GLN A 103 5.92 -19.60 21.26
N LYS A 104 7.18 -19.39 21.62
CA LYS A 104 7.57 -18.77 22.90
C LYS A 104 6.94 -17.39 23.09
N ILE A 105 6.99 -16.53 22.06
CA ILE A 105 6.36 -15.20 22.10
C ILE A 105 4.84 -15.30 22.30
N THR A 106 4.19 -16.22 21.58
CA THR A 106 2.73 -16.43 21.68
C THR A 106 2.33 -16.97 23.04
N GLN A 107 3.08 -17.94 23.57
CA GLN A 107 2.85 -18.53 24.89
C GLN A 107 3.03 -17.48 26.01
N LEU A 108 4.09 -16.66 25.94
CA LEU A 108 4.30 -15.62 26.95
C LEU A 108 3.19 -14.58 26.93
N LYS A 109 2.75 -14.14 25.77
CA LYS A 109 1.62 -13.20 25.65
C LYS A 109 0.30 -13.79 26.13
N ALA A 110 0.12 -15.08 25.99
CA ALA A 110 -1.07 -15.81 26.43
C ALA A 110 -1.00 -16.23 27.90
N SER A 111 0.19 -16.12 28.54
CA SER A 111 0.40 -16.56 29.92
C SER A 111 -0.49 -15.83 30.91
N THR A 112 -0.98 -16.55 31.91
CA THR A 112 -1.79 -16.00 33.00
C THR A 112 -1.03 -14.90 33.75
N ALA A 113 0.29 -15.10 33.98
CA ALA A 113 1.13 -14.16 34.69
C ALA A 113 1.23 -12.79 33.97
N TYR A 114 1.44 -12.78 32.66
CA TYR A 114 1.51 -11.53 31.89
C TYR A 114 0.14 -10.83 31.83
N ARG A 115 -0.95 -11.57 31.66
CA ARG A 115 -2.31 -11.00 31.67
C ARG A 115 -2.64 -10.40 33.02
N GLN A 116 -2.35 -11.11 34.11
CA GLN A 116 -2.56 -10.60 35.47
C GLN A 116 -1.72 -9.36 35.77
N ALA A 117 -0.48 -9.30 35.29
CA ALA A 117 0.35 -8.10 35.43
C ALA A 117 -0.27 -6.88 34.73
N LEU A 118 -0.78 -7.06 33.50
CA LEU A 118 -1.48 -6.00 32.74
C LEU A 118 -2.79 -5.57 33.43
N GLU A 119 -3.57 -6.51 33.91
CA GLU A 119 -4.83 -6.23 34.63
C GLU A 119 -4.55 -5.50 35.95
N ASN A 120 -3.54 -5.93 36.72
CA ASN A 120 -3.14 -5.28 37.95
C ASN A 120 -2.67 -3.84 37.73
N LEU A 121 -1.82 -3.60 36.72
CA LEU A 121 -1.39 -2.26 36.34
C LEU A 121 -2.59 -1.37 36.01
N LYS A 122 -3.52 -1.87 35.18
CA LYS A 122 -4.72 -1.14 34.79
C LYS A 122 -5.62 -0.83 36.01
N LYS A 123 -5.77 -1.79 36.92
CA LYS A 123 -6.53 -1.62 38.15
C LYS A 123 -5.94 -0.52 39.03
N ILE A 124 -4.63 -0.55 39.31
CA ILE A 124 -3.94 0.46 40.10
C ILE A 124 -4.07 1.85 39.46
N GLN A 125 -3.93 1.95 38.13
CA GLN A 125 -4.11 3.22 37.40
C GLN A 125 -5.52 3.79 37.57
N GLN A 126 -6.55 2.96 37.45
CA GLN A 126 -7.94 3.37 37.64
C GLN A 126 -8.24 3.79 39.10
N GLU A 127 -7.71 3.05 40.08
CA GLU A 127 -7.84 3.39 41.50
C GLU A 127 -7.12 4.71 41.83
N ALA A 128 -5.93 4.93 41.26
CA ALA A 128 -5.19 6.18 41.40
C ALA A 128 -5.96 7.38 40.83
N GLU A 129 -6.48 7.25 39.62
CA GLU A 129 -7.26 8.30 38.97
C GLU A 129 -8.47 8.69 39.81
N LYS A 130 -9.24 7.69 40.27
CA LYS A 130 -10.42 7.90 41.13
C LYS A 130 -10.05 8.58 42.46
N ALA A 131 -9.04 8.07 43.16
CA ALA A 131 -8.64 8.59 44.47
C ALA A 131 -8.05 10.01 44.40
N ILE A 132 -7.30 10.32 43.34
CA ILE A 132 -6.75 11.65 43.10
C ILE A 132 -7.88 12.64 42.74
N GLU A 133 -8.83 12.23 41.91
CA GLU A 133 -9.97 13.07 41.52
C GLU A 133 -10.91 13.38 42.73
N GLU A 134 -11.16 12.38 43.58
CA GLU A 134 -11.90 12.58 44.83
C GLU A 134 -11.20 13.58 45.77
N ALA A 135 -9.89 13.43 45.93
CA ALA A 135 -9.11 14.36 46.74
C ALA A 135 -9.06 15.79 46.17
N ARG A 136 -9.06 15.93 44.85
CA ARG A 136 -9.21 17.23 44.15
C ARG A 136 -10.56 17.86 44.41
N LYS A 137 -11.65 17.10 44.31
CA LYS A 137 -13.00 17.58 44.57
C LYS A 137 -13.16 18.08 45.99
N VAL A 138 -12.64 17.33 46.98
CA VAL A 138 -12.62 17.75 48.40
C VAL A 138 -11.86 19.06 48.58
N MET A 139 -10.67 19.15 48.00
CA MET A 139 -9.81 20.35 48.08
C MET A 139 -10.51 21.57 47.43
N GLN A 140 -11.14 21.40 46.25
CA GLN A 140 -11.87 22.45 45.56
C GLN A 140 -13.10 22.90 46.31
N GLY A 141 -13.90 21.96 46.84
CA GLY A 141 -15.06 22.27 47.68
C GLY A 141 -14.69 23.04 48.96
N ALA A 142 -13.64 22.58 49.64
CA ALA A 142 -13.11 23.29 50.82
C ALA A 142 -12.56 24.68 50.47
N LYS A 143 -11.92 24.84 49.31
CA LYS A 143 -11.48 26.15 48.81
C LYS A 143 -12.66 27.07 48.55
N PHE A 144 -13.72 26.61 47.88
CA PHE A 144 -14.91 27.37 47.60
C PHE A 144 -15.59 27.89 48.89
N LEU A 145 -15.72 27.00 49.92
CA LEU A 145 -16.28 27.39 51.21
C LEU A 145 -15.41 28.44 51.93
N ARG A 146 -14.08 28.29 51.94
CA ARG A 146 -13.17 29.30 52.52
C ARG A 146 -13.26 30.64 51.76
N ASP A 147 -13.33 30.62 50.44
CA ASP A 147 -13.41 31.84 49.63
C ASP A 147 -14.76 32.53 49.83
N LYS A 148 -15.87 31.77 50.04
CA LYS A 148 -17.17 32.33 50.44
C LYS A 148 -17.08 32.98 51.83
N ARG A 149 -16.51 32.29 52.81
CA ARG A 149 -16.37 32.82 54.21
C ARG A 149 -15.49 34.08 54.25
N ARG A 150 -14.44 34.17 53.45
CA ARG A 150 -13.57 35.36 53.33
C ARG A 150 -14.27 36.61 52.84
N LYS A 151 -15.40 36.47 52.16
CA LYS A 151 -16.22 37.63 51.70
C LYS A 151 -17.15 38.17 52.77
N GLU A 152 -17.30 37.52 53.92
CA GLU A 152 -18.12 37.97 55.02
C GLU A 152 -17.38 39.07 55.83
N ALA A 153 -18.17 40.03 56.41
CA ALA A 153 -17.64 41.28 56.94
C ALA A 153 -16.69 41.18 58.16
N PHE A 154 -16.67 40.06 58.86
CA PHE A 154 -15.81 39.85 60.01
C PHE A 154 -15.26 38.44 60.10
N ILE A 155 -13.92 38.30 60.11
CA ILE A 155 -13.20 37.04 60.29
C ILE A 155 -12.11 37.26 61.33
N SER A 156 -12.08 36.46 62.39
CA SER A 156 -11.07 36.53 63.42
C SER A 156 -9.71 36.00 62.90
N GLU A 157 -8.61 36.41 63.54
CA GLU A 157 -7.26 35.92 63.21
C GLU A 157 -7.11 34.42 63.40
N ALA A 158 -7.76 33.87 64.43
CA ALA A 158 -7.82 32.43 64.69
C ALA A 158 -8.45 31.66 63.54
N GLU A 159 -9.57 32.15 62.98
CA GLU A 159 -10.24 31.55 61.83
C GLU A 159 -9.40 31.62 60.55
N ARG A 160 -8.67 32.72 60.33
CA ARG A 160 -7.72 32.83 59.19
C ARG A 160 -6.60 31.82 59.26
N ASN A 161 -6.07 31.63 60.45
CA ASN A 161 -4.97 30.67 60.70
C ASN A 161 -5.48 29.22 60.48
N GLU A 162 -6.67 28.90 60.96
CA GLU A 162 -7.30 27.59 60.76
C GLU A 162 -7.58 27.29 59.28
N MET A 163 -8.14 28.24 58.52
CA MET A 163 -8.34 28.12 57.09
C MET A 163 -7.01 27.85 56.35
N THR A 164 -5.93 28.46 56.79
CA THR A 164 -4.58 28.28 56.19
C THR A 164 -4.07 26.88 56.49
N ARG A 165 -4.16 26.41 57.74
CA ARG A 165 -3.80 25.06 58.14
C ARG A 165 -4.56 23.99 57.35
N GLN A 166 -5.88 24.15 57.23
CA GLN A 166 -6.74 23.26 56.48
C GLN A 166 -6.33 23.22 55.00
N SER A 167 -6.00 24.38 54.40
CA SER A 167 -5.52 24.44 53.00
C SER A 167 -4.21 23.72 52.83
N GLN A 168 -3.28 23.89 53.74
CA GLN A 168 -1.97 23.21 53.71
C GLN A 168 -2.14 21.68 53.87
N PHE A 169 -3.00 21.27 54.83
CA PHE A 169 -3.29 19.86 55.07
C PHE A 169 -3.86 19.16 53.86
N LEU A 170 -4.88 19.71 53.22
CA LEU A 170 -5.51 19.12 52.00
C LEU A 170 -4.56 19.07 50.82
N LYS A 171 -3.70 20.08 50.65
CA LYS A 171 -2.65 20.05 49.63
C LYS A 171 -1.62 18.95 49.91
N ALA A 172 -1.18 18.83 51.17
CA ALA A 172 -0.23 17.79 51.56
C ALA A 172 -0.82 16.38 51.41
N GLU A 173 -2.09 16.20 51.75
CA GLU A 173 -2.80 14.94 51.57
C GLU A 173 -2.91 14.54 50.09
N LEU A 174 -3.28 15.46 49.22
CA LEU A 174 -3.31 15.22 47.78
C LEU A 174 -1.93 14.82 47.24
N GLN A 175 -0.86 15.47 47.71
CA GLN A 175 0.49 15.14 47.27
C GLN A 175 0.95 13.76 47.80
N ARG A 176 0.59 13.41 49.03
CA ARG A 176 0.88 12.07 49.59
C ARG A 176 0.18 10.97 48.79
N LYS A 177 -1.12 11.15 48.47
CA LYS A 177 -1.86 10.19 47.64
C LYS A 177 -1.23 10.04 46.24
N LYS A 178 -0.89 11.15 45.60
CA LYS A 178 -0.20 11.12 44.28
C LYS A 178 1.11 10.35 44.36
N LYS A 179 1.94 10.59 45.37
CA LYS A 179 3.24 9.92 45.55
C LYS A 179 3.04 8.43 45.76
N ALA A 180 2.14 8.02 46.67
CA ALA A 180 1.86 6.63 46.98
C ALA A 180 1.40 5.83 45.78
N TYR A 181 0.47 6.39 44.96
CA TYR A 181 0.02 5.73 43.74
C TYR A 181 1.09 5.74 42.63
N ALA A 182 1.91 6.79 42.53
CA ALA A 182 3.02 6.81 41.58
C ALA A 182 4.03 5.69 41.86
N GLU A 183 4.35 5.43 43.12
CA GLU A 183 5.22 4.33 43.51
C GLU A 183 4.61 2.96 43.16
N GLN A 184 3.32 2.76 43.43
CA GLN A 184 2.60 1.53 43.08
C GLN A 184 2.52 1.31 41.56
N ILE A 185 2.21 2.36 40.80
CA ILE A 185 2.19 2.30 39.33
C ILE A 185 3.56 1.96 38.79
N THR A 186 4.63 2.61 39.31
CA THR A 186 6.00 2.35 38.89
C THR A 186 6.40 0.89 39.14
N ALA A 187 6.06 0.34 40.30
CA ALA A 187 6.33 -1.05 40.61
C ALA A 187 5.57 -2.03 39.72
N ALA A 188 4.27 -1.79 39.48
CA ALA A 188 3.46 -2.62 38.59
C ALA A 188 3.91 -2.50 37.14
N GLN A 189 4.30 -1.31 36.69
CA GLN A 189 4.83 -1.06 35.34
C GLN A 189 6.15 -1.81 35.13
N ALA A 190 7.05 -1.81 36.08
CA ALA A 190 8.33 -2.53 35.99
C ALA A 190 8.14 -4.04 35.73
N ILE A 191 7.11 -4.63 36.33
CA ILE A 191 6.76 -6.04 36.06
C ILE A 191 6.29 -6.23 34.60
N VAL A 192 5.44 -5.37 34.11
CA VAL A 192 4.96 -5.42 32.71
C VAL A 192 6.13 -5.20 31.75
N ASP A 193 6.99 -4.23 32.05
CA ASP A 193 8.15 -3.88 31.23
C ASP A 193 9.12 -5.05 31.09
N SER A 194 9.36 -5.81 32.18
CA SER A 194 10.20 -7.01 32.10
C SER A 194 9.71 -8.05 31.10
N TYR A 195 8.41 -8.29 31.04
CA TYR A 195 7.80 -9.17 30.01
C TYR A 195 7.91 -8.58 28.61
N GLN A 196 7.69 -7.28 28.46
CA GLN A 196 7.78 -6.59 27.17
C GLN A 196 9.21 -6.57 26.63
N GLU A 197 10.21 -6.40 27.50
CA GLU A 197 11.62 -6.49 27.14
C GLU A 197 11.98 -7.90 26.64
N GLN A 198 11.51 -8.94 27.32
CA GLN A 198 11.72 -10.32 26.90
C GLN A 198 11.06 -10.61 25.55
N ILE A 199 9.82 -10.17 25.34
CA ILE A 199 9.12 -10.30 24.06
C ILE A 199 9.89 -9.54 22.95
N THR A 200 10.40 -8.37 23.26
CA THR A 200 11.16 -7.54 22.32
C THR A 200 12.50 -8.18 21.96
N ALA A 201 13.21 -8.76 22.94
CA ALA A 201 14.44 -9.50 22.71
C ALA A 201 14.21 -10.70 21.77
N TRP A 202 13.18 -11.51 22.03
CA TRP A 202 12.84 -12.64 21.16
C TRP A 202 12.40 -12.21 19.75
N LYS A 203 11.68 -11.10 19.62
CA LYS A 203 11.33 -10.54 18.30
C LYS A 203 12.57 -10.10 17.52
N ARG A 204 13.57 -9.49 18.19
CA ARG A 204 14.84 -9.11 17.57
C ARG A 204 15.62 -10.34 17.11
N GLU A 205 15.73 -11.35 17.99
CA GLU A 205 16.40 -12.61 17.66
C GLU A 205 15.73 -13.30 16.47
N ARG A 206 14.39 -13.41 16.52
CA ARG A 206 13.61 -13.98 15.41
C ARG A 206 13.87 -13.24 14.09
N LYS A 207 13.89 -11.90 14.13
CA LYS A 207 14.15 -11.10 12.92
C LYS A 207 15.55 -11.37 12.38
N MET A 208 16.58 -11.38 13.24
CA MET A 208 17.95 -11.67 12.82
C MET A 208 18.07 -13.07 12.18
N LYS A 209 17.45 -14.09 12.80
CA LYS A 209 17.46 -15.45 12.26
C LYS A 209 16.71 -15.53 10.91
N SER A 210 15.56 -14.86 10.80
CA SER A 210 14.79 -14.80 9.56
C SER A 210 15.55 -14.09 8.45
N ASP A 211 16.17 -12.94 8.72
CA ASP A 211 16.96 -12.20 7.75
C ASP A 211 18.19 -13.01 7.29
N ARG A 212 18.84 -13.73 8.22
CA ARG A 212 19.97 -14.61 7.90
C ARG A 212 19.55 -15.78 7.03
N LEU A 213 18.43 -16.43 7.37
CA LEU A 213 17.89 -17.55 6.60
C LEU A 213 17.47 -17.11 5.18
N GLN A 214 16.84 -15.95 5.04
CA GLN A 214 16.50 -15.40 3.73
C GLN A 214 17.74 -15.06 2.89
N ARG A 215 18.78 -14.46 3.48
CA ARG A 215 20.03 -14.20 2.77
C ARG A 215 20.67 -15.49 2.26
N TRP A 216 20.73 -16.49 3.13
CA TRP A 216 21.24 -17.80 2.72
C TRP A 216 20.43 -18.37 1.57
N LEU A 217 19.09 -18.39 1.69
CA LEU A 217 18.19 -18.90 0.66
C LEU A 217 18.43 -18.20 -0.69
N PHE A 218 18.41 -16.87 -0.71
CA PHE A 218 18.59 -16.10 -1.95
C PHE A 218 19.99 -16.25 -2.54
N SER A 219 21.02 -16.55 -1.75
CA SER A 219 22.35 -16.86 -2.26
C SER A 219 22.42 -18.21 -2.98
N GLN A 220 21.48 -19.13 -2.68
CA GLN A 220 21.42 -20.44 -3.34
C GLN A 220 20.70 -20.38 -4.71
N PHE A 221 19.86 -19.37 -4.97
CA PHE A 221 19.21 -19.20 -6.26
C PHE A 221 20.23 -18.67 -7.29
N SER A 222 20.85 -19.57 -8.01
CA SER A 222 21.77 -19.26 -9.13
C SER A 222 20.99 -19.31 -10.44
N LEU A 223 20.75 -18.16 -11.04
CA LEU A 223 19.98 -17.99 -12.27
C LEU A 223 20.90 -17.79 -13.47
N LEU A 224 20.43 -18.20 -14.65
CA LEU A 224 21.06 -17.97 -15.96
C LEU A 224 20.29 -16.89 -16.71
N ASN A 225 21.00 -16.05 -17.45
CA ASN A 225 20.39 -15.21 -18.48
C ASN A 225 20.56 -15.84 -19.89
N ALA A 226 19.97 -15.22 -20.90
CA ALA A 226 20.06 -15.71 -22.28
C ALA A 226 21.47 -15.56 -22.90
N CYS A 227 22.37 -14.82 -22.25
CA CYS A 227 23.79 -14.72 -22.61
C CYS A 227 24.67 -15.76 -21.90
N GLU A 228 24.06 -16.76 -21.23
CA GLU A 228 24.72 -17.82 -20.45
C GLU A 228 25.48 -17.33 -19.21
N GLU A 229 25.25 -16.09 -18.76
CA GLU A 229 25.84 -15.57 -17.54
C GLU A 229 25.06 -16.07 -16.31
N ARG A 230 25.76 -16.23 -15.17
CA ARG A 230 25.19 -16.67 -13.90
C ARG A 230 25.25 -15.58 -12.85
N LYS A 231 24.12 -15.33 -12.17
CA LYS A 231 24.05 -14.47 -10.97
C LYS A 231 23.12 -15.09 -9.93
N ASN A 232 23.41 -14.83 -8.66
CA ASN A 232 22.45 -15.14 -7.59
C ASN A 232 21.41 -14.01 -7.41
N LEU A 233 20.32 -14.29 -6.71
CA LEU A 233 19.25 -13.31 -6.51
C LEU A 233 19.72 -12.06 -5.76
N LEU A 234 20.65 -12.17 -4.82
CA LEU A 234 21.15 -11.01 -4.07
C LEU A 234 21.87 -10.05 -5.00
N ASP A 235 22.69 -10.56 -5.92
CA ASP A 235 23.43 -9.75 -6.89
C ASP A 235 22.49 -9.13 -7.93
N ILE A 236 21.51 -9.89 -8.45
CA ILE A 236 20.52 -9.39 -9.40
C ILE A 236 19.73 -8.20 -8.78
N PHE A 237 19.23 -8.37 -7.57
CA PHE A 237 18.47 -7.31 -6.90
C PHE A 237 19.34 -6.13 -6.50
N ARG A 238 20.58 -6.36 -6.05
CA ARG A 238 21.54 -5.28 -5.78
C ARG A 238 21.79 -4.43 -7.02
N ASP A 239 22.10 -5.07 -8.16
CA ASP A 239 22.39 -4.38 -9.41
C ASP A 239 21.16 -3.60 -9.89
N TYR A 240 19.97 -4.21 -9.83
CA TYR A 240 18.70 -3.55 -10.14
C TYR A 240 18.44 -2.31 -9.26
N TYR A 241 18.67 -2.40 -7.94
CA TYR A 241 18.50 -1.26 -7.04
C TYR A 241 19.53 -0.16 -7.30
N LEU A 242 20.77 -0.50 -7.62
CA LEU A 242 21.81 0.48 -7.97
C LEU A 242 21.46 1.25 -9.24
N GLN A 243 20.86 0.60 -10.23
CA GLN A 243 20.45 1.22 -11.49
C GLN A 243 19.18 2.06 -11.33
N ASN A 244 18.19 1.59 -10.57
CA ASN A 244 16.84 2.15 -10.52
C ASN A 244 16.54 2.96 -9.25
N CYS A 245 17.46 3.08 -8.28
CA CYS A 245 17.24 3.89 -7.09
C CYS A 245 17.57 5.36 -7.40
N PRO A 246 16.56 6.27 -7.46
CA PRO A 246 16.86 7.69 -7.54
C PRO A 246 17.64 8.07 -6.29
N ALA A 247 18.78 8.71 -6.48
CA ALA A 247 19.60 9.21 -5.39
C ALA A 247 18.75 10.09 -4.47
N ARG A 248 18.47 9.61 -3.25
CA ARG A 248 17.95 10.43 -2.16
C ARG A 248 19.02 11.39 -1.61
N THR A 249 20.00 11.75 -2.41
CA THR A 249 21.03 12.72 -2.07
C THR A 249 21.07 13.82 -3.12
N LYS A 250 21.00 15.05 -2.63
CA LYS A 250 21.12 16.31 -3.33
C LYS A 250 22.42 16.38 -4.14
N ALA A 251 22.46 15.86 -5.36
CA ALA A 251 23.49 16.23 -6.34
C ALA A 251 23.32 15.43 -7.65
N ALA A 252 22.54 15.95 -8.56
CA ALA A 252 22.63 15.55 -9.96
C ALA A 252 23.01 16.79 -10.77
N HIS A 253 24.29 17.06 -10.84
CA HIS A 253 25.04 17.79 -11.89
C HIS A 253 26.45 18.07 -11.38
N ILE A 254 27.22 17.00 -11.10
CA ILE A 254 28.68 17.10 -11.01
C ILE A 254 29.24 15.79 -11.57
N THR A 255 30.05 15.87 -12.59
CA THR A 255 30.80 14.81 -13.27
C THR A 255 31.93 14.21 -12.42
N SER A 256 31.79 14.16 -11.10
CA SER A 256 32.65 13.40 -10.19
C SER A 256 31.78 12.87 -9.04
N VAL A 257 31.30 11.63 -9.18
CA VAL A 257 30.62 10.92 -8.08
C VAL A 257 31.62 10.76 -6.95
N ASN A 258 31.35 11.43 -5.83
CA ASN A 258 32.16 11.34 -4.61
C ASN A 258 32.20 9.86 -4.16
N THR A 259 33.39 9.31 -3.95
CA THR A 259 33.61 7.91 -3.53
C THR A 259 32.78 7.52 -2.30
N ALA A 260 32.51 8.46 -1.40
CA ALA A 260 31.69 8.27 -0.22
C ALA A 260 30.19 8.05 -0.54
N GLU A 261 29.63 8.74 -1.54
CA GLU A 261 28.22 8.56 -1.96
C GLU A 261 28.01 7.23 -2.69
N ARG A 262 29.00 6.82 -3.48
CA ARG A 262 29.00 5.51 -4.12
C ARG A 262 29.06 4.38 -3.08
N ALA A 263 29.95 4.47 -2.11
CA ALA A 263 30.07 3.52 -1.02
C ALA A 263 28.77 3.46 -0.16
N ALA A 264 28.13 4.59 0.10
CA ALA A 264 26.86 4.65 0.82
C ALA A 264 25.71 3.98 0.03
N LYS A 265 25.64 4.19 -1.29
CA LYS A 265 24.68 3.51 -2.18
C LYS A 265 24.91 2.01 -2.23
N GLU A 266 26.16 1.59 -2.38
CA GLU A 266 26.55 0.17 -2.40
C GLU A 266 26.22 -0.50 -1.06
N SER A 267 26.49 0.16 0.06
CA SER A 267 26.15 -0.32 1.40
C SER A 267 24.62 -0.44 1.60
N LEU A 268 23.85 0.55 1.14
CA LEU A 268 22.38 0.51 1.21
C LEU A 268 21.82 -0.61 0.33
N ALA A 269 22.26 -0.72 -0.91
CA ALA A 269 21.83 -1.77 -1.84
C ALA A 269 22.17 -3.17 -1.30
N ALA A 270 23.36 -3.35 -0.70
CA ALA A 270 23.77 -4.60 -0.07
C ALA A 270 22.94 -4.94 1.19
N SER A 271 22.32 -3.95 1.86
CA SER A 271 21.44 -4.18 3.01
C SER A 271 20.02 -4.60 2.60
N LEU A 272 19.59 -4.31 1.37
CA LEU A 272 18.25 -4.65 0.88
C LEU A 272 18.19 -6.14 0.50
N LEU A 273 17.14 -6.80 0.99
CA LEU A 273 16.85 -8.19 0.64
C LEU A 273 15.79 -8.24 -0.46
N PRO A 274 15.88 -9.20 -1.38
CA PRO A 274 14.77 -9.51 -2.28
C PRO A 274 13.48 -9.76 -1.49
N PRO A 275 12.30 -9.45 -2.05
CA PRO A 275 11.03 -9.79 -1.42
C PRO A 275 10.89 -11.32 -1.23
N SER A 276 10.24 -11.74 -0.14
CA SER A 276 9.98 -13.16 0.13
C SER A 276 9.28 -13.83 -1.06
N GLY A 277 9.74 -15.03 -1.44
CA GLY A 277 9.26 -15.79 -2.60
C GLY A 277 9.76 -15.25 -3.96
N ALA A 278 10.76 -14.36 -3.98
CA ALA A 278 11.45 -14.02 -5.22
C ALA A 278 12.19 -15.24 -5.77
N GLY A 279 12.13 -15.46 -7.10
CA GLY A 279 12.73 -16.63 -7.77
C GLY A 279 11.85 -17.88 -7.81
N GLU A 280 10.72 -17.92 -7.07
CA GLU A 280 9.80 -19.05 -7.01
C GLU A 280 8.61 -18.94 -7.97
N CYS A 281 8.51 -17.85 -8.72
CA CYS A 281 7.46 -17.66 -9.73
C CYS A 281 7.65 -18.61 -10.92
N CYS A 282 6.61 -18.77 -11.73
CA CYS A 282 6.65 -19.64 -12.91
C CYS A 282 7.73 -19.22 -13.92
N GLU A 283 7.81 -17.91 -14.16
CA GLU A 283 8.66 -17.32 -15.21
C GLU A 283 10.15 -17.62 -14.99
N PRO A 284 10.76 -17.35 -13.81
CA PRO A 284 12.16 -17.71 -13.56
C PRO A 284 12.44 -19.21 -13.68
N LYS A 285 11.51 -20.06 -13.23
CA LYS A 285 11.67 -21.52 -13.35
C LYS A 285 11.69 -21.99 -14.80
N LEU A 286 10.74 -21.50 -15.60
CA LEU A 286 10.60 -21.83 -17.01
C LEU A 286 11.83 -21.40 -17.81
N LEU A 287 12.26 -20.15 -17.64
CA LEU A 287 13.45 -19.62 -18.33
C LEU A 287 14.72 -20.32 -17.87
N GLN A 288 14.89 -20.55 -16.57
CA GLN A 288 16.04 -21.27 -16.03
C GLN A 288 16.15 -22.67 -16.62
N TYR A 289 15.04 -23.39 -16.70
CA TYR A 289 15.01 -24.73 -17.27
C TYR A 289 15.32 -24.69 -18.78
N ALA A 290 14.74 -23.75 -19.52
CA ALA A 290 15.00 -23.59 -20.94
C ALA A 290 16.49 -23.30 -21.20
N PHE A 291 17.10 -22.35 -20.50
CA PHE A 291 18.51 -22.01 -20.67
C PHE A 291 19.46 -23.16 -20.28
N LEU A 292 19.18 -23.87 -19.17
CA LEU A 292 19.99 -25.02 -18.75
C LEU A 292 20.00 -26.16 -19.77
N HIS A 293 18.93 -26.29 -20.58
CA HIS A 293 18.79 -27.37 -21.56
C HIS A 293 18.98 -26.90 -23.01
N GLY A 294 19.44 -25.65 -23.22
CA GLY A 294 19.68 -25.10 -24.54
C GLY A 294 18.43 -24.90 -25.39
N TYR A 295 17.24 -24.76 -24.74
CA TYR A 295 15.98 -24.48 -25.45
C TYR A 295 15.86 -22.99 -25.73
N LYS A 296 15.38 -22.64 -26.91
CA LYS A 296 15.19 -21.25 -27.31
C LYS A 296 13.79 -20.77 -26.91
N PRO A 297 13.64 -19.81 -25.97
CA PRO A 297 12.36 -19.24 -25.60
C PRO A 297 11.72 -18.46 -26.74
N ILE A 298 10.41 -18.63 -26.93
CA ILE A 298 9.63 -17.97 -28.00
C ILE A 298 8.57 -17.03 -27.41
N SER A 299 7.77 -17.50 -26.47
CA SER A 299 6.75 -16.70 -25.79
C SER A 299 6.27 -17.40 -24.51
N MET A 300 5.65 -16.64 -23.58
CA MET A 300 5.16 -17.18 -22.33
C MET A 300 3.77 -16.68 -21.98
N ALA A 301 3.06 -17.46 -21.17
CA ALA A 301 1.79 -17.06 -20.57
C ALA A 301 1.63 -17.61 -19.16
N MET A 302 1.12 -16.76 -18.25
CA MET A 302 0.80 -17.11 -16.87
C MET A 302 -0.69 -16.95 -16.63
N PHE A 303 -1.31 -17.90 -15.91
CA PHE A 303 -2.71 -17.83 -15.56
C PHE A 303 -2.95 -18.31 -14.13
N TRP A 304 -4.03 -17.83 -13.52
CA TRP A 304 -4.43 -18.25 -12.18
C TRP A 304 -5.40 -19.43 -12.25
N TRP A 305 -5.19 -20.44 -11.40
CA TRP A 305 -6.05 -21.60 -11.31
C TRP A 305 -6.45 -21.87 -9.87
N GLY A 306 -7.76 -21.83 -9.56
CA GLY A 306 -8.32 -22.04 -8.24
C GLY A 306 -8.89 -20.76 -7.60
N PRO A 307 -9.25 -20.83 -6.29
CA PRO A 307 -9.80 -19.71 -5.56
C PRO A 307 -8.80 -18.56 -5.42
N SER A 308 -9.32 -17.34 -5.27
CA SER A 308 -8.50 -16.15 -5.07
C SER A 308 -7.77 -16.18 -3.72
N PRO A 309 -6.48 -15.79 -3.65
CA PRO A 309 -5.78 -15.70 -2.38
C PRO A 309 -6.32 -14.51 -1.56
N LYS A 310 -6.22 -14.59 -0.24
CA LYS A 310 -6.70 -13.54 0.68
C LYS A 310 -6.01 -12.17 0.52
N THR A 311 -4.88 -12.13 -0.14
CA THR A 311 -4.03 -10.92 -0.25
C THR A 311 -4.06 -10.24 -1.60
N GLU A 312 -4.51 -10.92 -2.65
CA GLU A 312 -4.56 -10.42 -4.03
C GLU A 312 -5.79 -10.99 -4.72
N ILE A 313 -6.34 -10.25 -5.72
CA ILE A 313 -7.43 -10.75 -6.54
C ILE A 313 -6.82 -11.52 -7.70
N ARG A 314 -7.16 -12.79 -7.74
CA ARG A 314 -6.84 -13.64 -8.87
C ARG A 314 -8.10 -14.40 -9.25
N GLN A 315 -8.58 -14.22 -10.47
CA GLN A 315 -9.75 -14.93 -10.96
C GLN A 315 -9.32 -16.21 -11.67
N HIS A 316 -10.02 -17.30 -11.38
CA HIS A 316 -9.78 -18.60 -11.99
C HIS A 316 -9.79 -18.51 -13.52
N GLY A 317 -8.79 -19.08 -14.17
CA GLY A 317 -8.63 -19.13 -15.62
C GLY A 317 -8.13 -17.82 -16.27
N ASN A 318 -8.00 -16.70 -15.53
CA ASN A 318 -7.55 -15.46 -16.10
C ASN A 318 -6.02 -15.41 -16.21
N TYR A 319 -5.55 -14.74 -17.26
CA TYR A 319 -4.12 -14.48 -17.48
C TYR A 319 -3.64 -13.28 -16.66
N TYR A 320 -2.39 -13.37 -16.20
CA TYR A 320 -1.75 -12.33 -15.40
C TYR A 320 -0.30 -12.12 -15.84
N PRO A 321 0.13 -10.86 -16.04
CA PRO A 321 1.52 -10.56 -16.31
C PRO A 321 2.40 -10.76 -15.06
N ALA A 322 3.70 -10.84 -15.27
CA ALA A 322 4.70 -10.88 -14.20
C ALA A 322 4.59 -9.66 -13.27
N CYS A 323 4.83 -9.87 -11.98
CA CYS A 323 4.73 -8.78 -11.02
C CYS A 323 5.96 -7.84 -11.06
N ASN A 324 5.72 -6.54 -10.89
CA ASN A 324 6.78 -5.54 -10.86
C ASN A 324 7.69 -5.58 -9.62
N GLY A 325 7.30 -6.27 -8.55
CA GLY A 325 8.04 -6.27 -7.29
C GLY A 325 9.05 -7.40 -7.14
N LYS A 326 8.66 -8.63 -7.48
CA LYS A 326 9.49 -9.83 -7.30
C LYS A 326 10.11 -10.30 -8.61
N CYS A 327 9.32 -10.28 -9.70
CA CYS A 327 9.74 -10.85 -10.98
C CYS A 327 10.51 -9.86 -11.83
N LYS A 328 10.21 -8.57 -11.77
CA LYS A 328 10.83 -7.57 -12.67
C LYS A 328 12.36 -7.57 -12.63
N PRO A 329 13.03 -7.45 -11.47
CA PRO A 329 14.49 -7.47 -11.44
C PRO A 329 15.09 -8.76 -12.03
N ILE A 330 14.42 -9.88 -11.79
CA ILE A 330 14.88 -11.20 -12.24
C ILE A 330 14.73 -11.31 -13.76
N LEU A 331 13.56 -10.98 -14.28
CA LEU A 331 13.24 -11.17 -15.70
C LEU A 331 13.95 -10.17 -16.59
N GLU A 332 14.15 -8.91 -16.16
CA GLU A 332 14.96 -7.95 -16.90
C GLU A 332 16.38 -8.48 -17.11
N TRP A 333 16.98 -9.08 -16.08
CA TRP A 333 18.29 -9.68 -16.20
C TRP A 333 18.30 -11.01 -16.98
N MET A 334 17.33 -11.91 -16.73
CA MET A 334 17.27 -13.23 -17.41
C MET A 334 17.03 -13.10 -18.92
N LEU A 335 16.34 -12.07 -19.36
CA LEU A 335 16.00 -11.81 -20.76
C LEU A 335 17.04 -10.95 -21.48
N GLU A 336 18.15 -10.55 -20.83
CA GLU A 336 19.28 -9.92 -21.52
C GLU A 336 19.78 -10.84 -22.64
N GLY A 337 19.79 -10.31 -23.88
CA GLY A 337 20.15 -11.08 -25.08
C GLY A 337 18.96 -11.64 -25.87
N ILE A 338 17.73 -11.54 -25.36
CA ILE A 338 16.51 -11.88 -26.10
C ILE A 338 15.87 -10.60 -26.66
N ASP A 339 15.44 -10.64 -27.92
CA ASP A 339 14.64 -9.57 -28.52
C ASP A 339 13.20 -9.65 -27.97
N VAL A 340 12.94 -8.91 -26.92
CA VAL A 340 11.63 -8.85 -26.27
C VAL A 340 10.79 -7.75 -26.90
N ASP A 341 9.52 -8.05 -27.19
CA ASP A 341 8.54 -7.07 -27.64
C ASP A 341 8.13 -6.16 -26.46
N TYR A 342 9.06 -5.39 -25.99
CA TYR A 342 8.74 -4.24 -25.15
C TYR A 342 8.07 -3.22 -26.08
N LYS A 343 6.76 -3.37 -26.37
CA LYS A 343 5.99 -2.36 -27.12
C LYS A 343 6.43 -0.98 -26.65
N ASP A 344 7.46 -0.42 -27.26
CA ASP A 344 8.12 0.86 -26.94
C ASP A 344 8.03 1.35 -25.47
N CYS A 345 7.89 0.41 -24.49
CA CYS A 345 7.70 0.74 -23.08
C CYS A 345 8.86 1.53 -22.49
N ASN A 346 10.09 1.33 -22.99
CA ASN A 346 11.22 2.15 -22.53
C ASN A 346 11.24 3.55 -23.15
N ARG A 347 10.58 3.75 -24.29
CA ARG A 347 10.41 5.07 -24.91
C ARG A 347 9.05 5.68 -24.51
N THR A 348 7.99 4.87 -24.46
CA THR A 348 6.66 5.30 -24.05
C THR A 348 6.56 5.52 -22.54
N ASP A 349 7.27 4.80 -21.68
CA ASP A 349 7.24 5.09 -20.25
C ASP A 349 7.93 6.43 -19.96
N TYR A 350 9.09 6.72 -20.52
CA TYR A 350 9.75 8.01 -20.35
C TYR A 350 9.00 9.15 -21.06
N GLU A 351 8.54 8.95 -22.29
CA GLU A 351 7.72 9.93 -23.03
C GLU A 351 6.33 10.07 -22.39
N THR A 352 5.73 8.99 -21.91
CA THR A 352 4.45 9.03 -21.19
C THR A 352 4.64 9.63 -19.80
N GLU A 353 5.72 9.39 -19.11
CA GLU A 353 6.10 10.01 -17.84
C GLU A 353 6.38 11.50 -18.01
N LEU A 354 7.12 11.88 -19.05
CA LEU A 354 7.38 13.27 -19.41
C LEU A 354 6.08 13.96 -19.82
N ALA A 355 5.28 13.36 -20.70
CA ALA A 355 3.99 13.87 -21.13
C ALA A 355 2.95 13.94 -19.99
N LEU A 356 2.99 13.03 -19.00
CA LEU A 356 2.18 13.12 -17.80
C LEU A 356 2.68 14.21 -16.86
N SER A 357 3.99 14.36 -16.69
CA SER A 357 4.56 15.42 -15.85
C SER A 357 4.28 16.81 -16.42
N GLU A 358 4.32 16.97 -17.74
CA GLU A 358 3.94 18.21 -18.44
C GLU A 358 2.44 18.51 -18.32
N LYS A 359 1.59 17.52 -18.13
CA LYS A 359 0.13 17.68 -17.89
C LYS A 359 -0.22 18.12 -16.47
N LEU A 360 0.73 18.12 -15.52
CA LEU A 360 0.49 18.67 -14.19
C LEU A 360 0.42 20.20 -14.25
N LYS A 361 -0.77 20.73 -14.14
CA LYS A 361 -0.99 22.18 -14.18
C LYS A 361 -0.94 22.76 -12.77
N ILE A 362 -0.08 23.76 -12.55
CA ILE A 362 -0.03 24.54 -11.30
C ILE A 362 -0.96 25.74 -11.49
N LEU A 363 -2.01 25.84 -10.67
CA LEU A 363 -2.95 26.98 -10.70
C LEU A 363 -2.51 28.11 -9.78
N TYR A 364 -1.88 27.76 -8.67
CA TYR A 364 -1.39 28.70 -7.67
C TYR A 364 -0.13 28.14 -7.02
N GLU A 365 0.83 29.01 -6.77
CA GLU A 365 2.06 28.67 -6.05
C GLU A 365 2.58 29.91 -5.33
N ASP A 366 2.91 29.74 -4.04
CA ASP A 366 3.61 30.75 -3.25
C ASP A 366 4.73 30.08 -2.41
N ASP A 367 5.28 30.79 -1.43
CA ASP A 367 6.34 30.28 -0.57
C ASP A 367 5.86 29.21 0.41
N TYR A 368 4.56 29.00 0.56
CA TYR A 368 3.95 28.16 1.60
C TYR A 368 3.21 26.95 1.06
N LEU A 369 2.59 27.06 -0.09
CA LEU A 369 1.79 26.00 -0.68
C LEU A 369 1.66 26.13 -2.21
N ALA A 370 1.22 25.04 -2.85
CA ALA A 370 0.75 25.08 -4.23
C ALA A 370 -0.60 24.41 -4.37
N VAL A 371 -1.41 24.89 -5.33
CA VAL A 371 -2.63 24.23 -5.78
C VAL A 371 -2.43 23.79 -7.23
N VAL A 372 -2.60 22.50 -7.46
CA VAL A 372 -2.35 21.87 -8.76
C VAL A 372 -3.58 21.13 -9.28
N VAL A 373 -3.65 20.96 -10.60
CA VAL A 373 -4.62 20.08 -11.27
C VAL A 373 -3.90 18.79 -11.66
N LYS A 374 -4.16 17.73 -10.92
CA LYS A 374 -3.63 16.41 -11.20
C LYS A 374 -4.33 15.81 -12.44
N PRO A 375 -3.64 15.36 -13.47
CA PRO A 375 -4.26 14.61 -14.57
C PRO A 375 -4.75 13.23 -14.11
N SER A 376 -5.69 12.63 -14.84
CA SER A 376 -6.04 11.22 -14.70
C SER A 376 -4.85 10.34 -15.08
N GLY A 377 -4.64 9.24 -14.36
CA GLY A 377 -3.51 8.32 -14.57
C GLY A 377 -2.25 8.66 -13.78
N MET A 378 -2.11 9.89 -13.24
CA MET A 378 -0.98 10.27 -12.39
C MET A 378 -1.22 9.89 -10.93
N LEU A 379 -0.17 9.46 -10.23
CA LEU A 379 -0.21 9.23 -8.79
C LEU A 379 -0.18 10.55 -8.01
N SER A 380 -0.83 10.61 -6.83
CA SER A 380 -0.68 11.74 -5.90
C SER A 380 0.63 11.65 -5.12
N VAL A 381 0.99 10.45 -4.68
CA VAL A 381 2.23 10.11 -3.94
C VAL A 381 2.91 8.93 -4.63
N PRO A 382 4.24 8.76 -4.47
CA PRO A 382 4.95 7.63 -5.07
C PRO A 382 4.32 6.29 -4.70
N GLY A 383 4.11 5.44 -5.70
CA GLY A 383 3.67 4.06 -5.55
C GLY A 383 4.85 3.08 -5.46
N LYS A 384 4.58 1.80 -5.73
CA LYS A 384 5.62 0.75 -5.78
C LYS A 384 6.45 0.77 -7.07
N GLY A 385 5.99 1.48 -8.11
CA GLY A 385 6.65 1.62 -9.41
C GLY A 385 7.30 3.00 -9.59
N CYS A 386 7.96 3.21 -10.74
CA CYS A 386 8.65 4.46 -11.09
C CYS A 386 7.73 5.56 -11.63
N GLN A 387 6.41 5.36 -11.63
CA GLN A 387 5.45 6.32 -12.19
C GLN A 387 5.54 7.70 -11.51
N PRO A 388 5.48 8.80 -12.30
CA PRO A 388 5.52 10.13 -11.74
C PRO A 388 4.31 10.38 -10.84
N SER A 389 4.55 11.13 -9.78
CA SER A 389 3.52 11.56 -8.85
C SER A 389 3.56 13.07 -8.67
N VAL A 390 2.44 13.66 -8.26
CA VAL A 390 2.41 15.08 -7.89
C VAL A 390 3.51 15.39 -6.87
N TYR A 391 3.70 14.49 -5.89
CA TYR A 391 4.77 14.62 -4.89
C TYR A 391 6.17 14.65 -5.54
N SER A 392 6.50 13.70 -6.41
CA SER A 392 7.83 13.62 -7.02
C SER A 392 8.14 14.82 -7.91
N ILE A 393 7.17 15.27 -8.71
CA ILE A 393 7.31 16.44 -9.59
C ILE A 393 7.52 17.73 -8.79
N LEU A 394 6.71 17.97 -7.75
CA LEU A 394 6.85 19.16 -6.93
C LEU A 394 8.10 19.11 -6.03
N SER A 395 8.49 17.94 -5.54
CA SER A 395 9.74 17.77 -4.79
C SER A 395 10.96 18.11 -5.64
N GLU A 396 10.97 17.71 -6.91
CA GLU A 396 12.06 18.09 -7.83
C GLU A 396 12.01 19.58 -8.19
N ARG A 397 10.82 20.13 -8.45
CA ARG A 397 10.62 21.55 -8.72
C ARG A 397 11.09 22.46 -7.57
N TRP A 398 10.86 22.03 -6.32
CA TRP A 398 11.22 22.78 -5.12
C TRP A 398 12.56 22.40 -4.51
N LYS A 399 13.30 21.52 -5.15
CA LYS A 399 14.60 21.04 -4.69
C LYS A 399 15.54 22.18 -4.29
N GLY A 400 16.08 22.10 -3.07
CA GLY A 400 16.94 23.14 -2.51
C GLY A 400 16.23 24.39 -1.96
N LYS A 401 14.90 24.50 -2.12
CA LYS A 401 14.10 25.62 -1.60
C LYS A 401 13.14 25.18 -0.48
N SER A 402 12.44 24.09 -0.66
CA SER A 402 11.48 23.53 0.30
C SER A 402 11.17 22.07 -0.02
N ASP A 403 10.54 21.36 0.92
CA ASP A 403 10.03 20.00 0.72
C ASP A 403 8.57 20.04 0.26
N ALA A 404 8.09 18.95 -0.36
CA ALA A 404 6.68 18.77 -0.68
C ALA A 404 5.98 17.95 0.41
N PHE A 405 4.85 18.44 0.91
CA PHE A 405 4.02 17.73 1.90
C PHE A 405 2.60 17.58 1.37
N MET A 406 2.20 16.34 1.12
CA MET A 406 0.86 16.03 0.59
C MET A 406 -0.18 16.12 1.70
N VAL A 407 -1.08 17.10 1.61
CA VAL A 407 -2.15 17.34 2.59
C VAL A 407 -3.27 16.30 2.45
N HIS A 408 -3.64 15.99 1.22
CA HIS A 408 -4.62 14.96 0.86
C HIS A 408 -4.22 14.28 -0.45
N ARG A 409 -4.99 13.31 -0.89
CA ARG A 409 -4.69 12.57 -2.12
C ARG A 409 -5.94 12.32 -2.95
N LEU A 410 -5.76 12.25 -4.26
CA LEU A 410 -6.71 11.70 -5.21
C LEU A 410 -6.25 10.30 -5.65
N ASP A 411 -7.19 9.44 -6.02
CA ASP A 411 -6.86 8.16 -6.64
C ASP A 411 -6.13 8.39 -7.97
N MET A 412 -5.33 7.42 -8.41
CA MET A 412 -4.55 7.52 -9.66
C MET A 412 -5.46 7.90 -10.85
N ALA A 413 -6.59 7.23 -11.00
CA ALA A 413 -7.53 7.47 -12.09
C ALA A 413 -8.36 8.77 -11.95
N THR A 414 -8.48 9.34 -10.74
CA THR A 414 -9.21 10.59 -10.49
C THR A 414 -8.36 11.79 -10.87
N SER A 415 -8.92 12.75 -11.59
CA SER A 415 -8.28 14.02 -11.93
C SER A 415 -8.76 15.17 -11.04
N GLY A 416 -8.09 16.33 -11.09
CA GLY A 416 -8.56 17.57 -10.49
C GLY A 416 -7.67 18.14 -9.39
N LEU A 417 -8.26 19.01 -8.57
CA LEU A 417 -7.58 19.88 -7.64
C LEU A 417 -6.94 19.15 -6.45
N LEU A 418 -5.68 19.49 -6.20
CA LEU A 418 -4.89 19.07 -5.04
C LEU A 418 -4.15 20.27 -4.44
N VAL A 419 -4.12 20.37 -3.10
CA VAL A 419 -3.26 21.30 -2.37
C VAL A 419 -2.07 20.58 -1.77
N VAL A 420 -0.87 21.15 -1.93
CA VAL A 420 0.41 20.62 -1.45
C VAL A 420 1.10 21.71 -0.63
N ALA A 421 1.52 21.39 0.58
CA ALA A 421 2.24 22.31 1.46
C ALA A 421 3.74 22.25 1.20
N ARG A 422 4.46 23.35 1.49
CA ARG A 422 5.91 23.47 1.34
C ARG A 422 6.68 23.41 2.66
N SER A 423 5.96 23.32 3.79
CA SER A 423 6.56 23.09 5.11
C SER A 423 5.67 22.20 5.98
N SER A 424 6.26 21.61 7.02
CA SER A 424 5.56 20.77 7.99
C SER A 424 4.49 21.55 8.77
N GLU A 425 4.72 22.84 9.06
CA GLU A 425 3.80 23.71 9.79
C GLU A 425 2.55 23.99 8.95
N VAL A 426 2.74 24.37 7.68
CA VAL A 426 1.65 24.62 6.72
C VAL A 426 0.86 23.34 6.47
N HIS A 427 1.56 22.20 6.35
CA HIS A 427 0.92 20.89 6.21
C HIS A 427 0.00 20.57 7.39
N LYS A 428 0.47 20.72 8.64
CA LYS A 428 -0.35 20.49 9.85
C LYS A 428 -1.56 21.42 9.90
N ALA A 429 -1.37 22.69 9.58
CA ALA A 429 -2.46 23.67 9.59
C ALA A 429 -3.53 23.37 8.52
N LEU A 430 -3.13 22.94 7.31
CA LEU A 430 -4.06 22.49 6.27
C LEU A 430 -4.74 21.18 6.66
N GLN A 431 -4.00 20.20 7.21
CA GLN A 431 -4.60 18.96 7.68
C GLN A 431 -5.66 19.19 8.78
N ALA A 432 -5.44 20.13 9.69
CA ALA A 432 -6.44 20.50 10.69
C ALA A 432 -7.76 20.94 10.03
N GLN A 433 -7.70 21.75 8.97
CA GLN A 433 -8.89 22.17 8.23
C GLN A 433 -9.63 21.00 7.56
N PHE A 434 -8.89 19.98 7.05
CA PHE A 434 -9.51 18.77 6.53
C PHE A 434 -10.18 17.94 7.63
N ILE A 435 -9.57 17.84 8.81
CA ILE A 435 -10.10 17.12 9.99
C ILE A 435 -11.36 17.82 10.53
N GLU A 436 -11.31 19.15 10.65
CA GLU A 436 -12.40 20.02 11.11
C GLU A 436 -13.51 20.19 10.06
N ARG A 437 -13.29 19.69 8.83
CA ARG A 437 -14.22 19.78 7.70
C ARG A 437 -14.54 21.22 7.27
N THR A 438 -13.64 22.14 7.49
CA THR A 438 -13.77 23.55 7.03
C THR A 438 -13.38 23.71 5.56
N VAL A 439 -12.67 22.74 4.97
CA VAL A 439 -12.38 22.65 3.54
C VAL A 439 -13.63 22.23 2.77
N LYS A 440 -14.04 23.04 1.78
CA LYS A 440 -15.11 22.66 0.86
C LYS A 440 -14.56 21.98 -0.37
N LYS A 441 -15.15 20.87 -0.75
CA LYS A 441 -14.76 20.05 -1.90
C LYS A 441 -16.00 19.71 -2.71
N LYS A 442 -15.90 19.88 -4.02
CA LYS A 442 -16.90 19.39 -4.96
C LYS A 442 -16.20 18.55 -6.03
N TYR A 443 -16.73 17.39 -6.26
CA TYR A 443 -16.34 16.53 -7.37
C TYR A 443 -17.46 16.50 -8.40
N VAL A 444 -17.10 16.24 -9.62
CA VAL A 444 -18.05 15.97 -10.70
C VAL A 444 -17.76 14.60 -11.27
N ALA A 445 -18.81 13.84 -11.50
CA ALA A 445 -18.74 12.54 -12.14
C ALA A 445 -19.74 12.44 -13.30
N LEU A 446 -19.45 11.56 -14.26
CA LEU A 446 -20.34 11.21 -15.35
C LEU A 446 -20.87 9.79 -15.14
N LEU A 447 -22.19 9.65 -15.20
CA LEU A 447 -22.89 8.39 -15.04
C LEU A 447 -23.60 8.02 -16.35
N PRO A 448 -23.77 6.73 -16.66
CA PRO A 448 -24.59 6.28 -17.79
C PRO A 448 -26.02 6.81 -17.71
N LEU A 449 -26.66 7.02 -18.86
CA LEU A 449 -28.06 7.49 -18.93
C LEU A 449 -29.04 6.58 -18.16
N SER A 450 -28.74 5.30 -18.01
CA SER A 450 -29.54 4.33 -17.24
C SER A 450 -29.77 4.72 -15.77
N ILE A 451 -29.01 5.69 -15.23
CA ILE A 451 -29.26 6.22 -13.89
C ILE A 451 -30.64 6.92 -13.79
N LEU A 452 -31.13 7.48 -14.91
CA LEU A 452 -32.41 8.17 -14.95
C LEU A 452 -33.60 7.21 -14.77
N ASP A 453 -33.45 5.94 -15.13
CA ASP A 453 -34.47 4.90 -14.98
C ASP A 453 -34.73 4.56 -13.49
N LYS A 454 -33.81 4.92 -12.60
CA LYS A 454 -33.89 4.63 -11.18
C LYS A 454 -34.74 5.61 -10.38
N GLN A 455 -35.19 6.70 -10.99
CA GLN A 455 -36.06 7.72 -10.37
C GLN A 455 -35.52 8.23 -9.02
N LEU A 456 -34.20 8.39 -8.88
CA LEU A 456 -33.56 8.89 -7.67
C LEU A 456 -33.89 10.37 -7.45
N PRO A 457 -33.93 10.86 -6.20
CA PRO A 457 -34.08 12.28 -5.89
C PRO A 457 -33.01 13.12 -6.59
N ALA A 458 -33.36 14.35 -7.00
CA ALA A 458 -32.43 15.28 -7.66
C ALA A 458 -31.18 15.58 -6.81
N GLU A 459 -31.28 15.48 -5.51
CA GLU A 459 -30.19 15.57 -4.53
C GLU A 459 -30.45 14.62 -3.37
N GLY A 460 -29.39 14.20 -2.70
CA GLY A 460 -29.50 13.28 -1.58
C GLY A 460 -28.15 13.02 -0.90
N ARG A 461 -28.18 12.08 0.04
CA ARG A 461 -27.04 11.71 0.87
C ARG A 461 -26.85 10.19 0.88
N ILE A 462 -25.60 9.77 0.80
CA ILE A 462 -25.19 8.36 0.82
C ILE A 462 -24.30 8.17 2.06
N ASP A 463 -24.73 7.31 2.97
CA ASP A 463 -24.02 6.92 4.20
C ASP A 463 -23.72 5.41 4.15
N LEU A 464 -22.56 5.04 3.60
CA LEU A 464 -22.14 3.65 3.47
C LEU A 464 -20.73 3.48 4.05
N PRO A 465 -20.58 2.81 5.20
CA PRO A 465 -19.27 2.60 5.81
C PRO A 465 -18.41 1.69 4.95
N LEU A 466 -17.11 2.02 4.81
CA LEU A 466 -16.19 1.38 3.89
C LEU A 466 -15.02 0.70 4.61
N SER A 467 -14.62 -0.47 4.13
CA SER A 467 -13.38 -1.15 4.48
C SER A 467 -12.65 -1.63 3.22
N PRO A 468 -11.31 -1.82 3.28
CA PRO A 468 -10.62 -2.54 2.22
C PRO A 468 -11.24 -3.92 2.02
N ASP A 469 -11.44 -4.31 0.77
CA ASP A 469 -11.83 -5.67 0.47
C ASP A 469 -10.60 -6.58 0.62
N PRO A 470 -10.59 -7.52 1.58
CA PRO A 470 -9.44 -8.39 1.77
C PRO A 470 -9.25 -9.37 0.63
N ASP A 471 -10.33 -9.73 -0.06
CA ASP A 471 -10.37 -10.74 -1.11
C ASP A 471 -10.22 -10.12 -2.52
N ASP A 472 -10.37 -8.78 -2.64
CA ASP A 472 -10.33 -8.06 -3.93
C ASP A 472 -9.60 -6.70 -3.83
N ARG A 473 -8.33 -6.67 -3.44
CA ARG A 473 -7.51 -5.44 -3.44
C ARG A 473 -7.13 -5.03 -4.87
N PRO A 474 -7.16 -3.73 -5.21
CA PRO A 474 -7.28 -2.55 -4.33
C PRO A 474 -8.72 -2.12 -4.04
N ARG A 475 -9.74 -2.92 -4.37
CA ARG A 475 -11.13 -2.54 -4.13
C ARG A 475 -11.42 -2.30 -2.66
N GLN A 476 -12.44 -1.51 -2.44
CA GLN A 476 -13.06 -1.32 -1.13
C GLN A 476 -14.46 -1.93 -1.19
N ARG A 477 -15.01 -2.31 -0.05
CA ARG A 477 -16.37 -2.82 0.07
C ARG A 477 -17.18 -2.05 1.11
N VAL A 478 -18.49 -2.11 1.02
CA VAL A 478 -19.38 -1.65 2.07
C VAL A 478 -19.36 -2.67 3.21
N ASP A 479 -18.95 -2.23 4.39
CA ASP A 479 -18.86 -3.06 5.59
C ASP A 479 -19.61 -2.36 6.74
N ARG A 480 -20.83 -2.79 7.00
CA ARG A 480 -21.69 -2.18 8.00
C ARG A 480 -21.29 -2.50 9.45
N THR A 481 -20.42 -3.51 9.62
CA THR A 481 -19.98 -3.97 10.96
C THR A 481 -18.67 -3.33 11.39
N ASN A 482 -17.66 -3.35 10.51
CA ASN A 482 -16.28 -2.91 10.83
C ASN A 482 -15.80 -1.78 9.94
N GLY A 483 -16.60 -1.34 8.97
CA GLY A 483 -16.25 -0.28 8.03
C GLY A 483 -16.12 1.08 8.71
N LYS A 484 -15.22 1.89 8.17
CA LYS A 484 -15.07 3.29 8.61
C LYS A 484 -16.22 4.12 8.03
N PRO A 485 -16.91 4.97 8.83
CA PRO A 485 -17.97 5.84 8.33
C PRO A 485 -17.54 6.64 7.11
N ALA A 486 -18.38 6.64 6.09
CA ALA A 486 -18.19 7.40 4.86
C ALA A 486 -19.51 8.01 4.41
N THR A 487 -19.49 9.32 4.15
CA THR A 487 -20.67 10.11 3.80
C THR A 487 -20.38 10.97 2.58
N THR A 488 -21.30 10.94 1.62
CA THR A 488 -21.27 11.77 0.40
C THR A 488 -22.65 12.35 0.15
N GLU A 489 -22.72 13.66 -0.04
CA GLU A 489 -23.93 14.30 -0.58
C GLU A 489 -23.80 14.37 -2.11
N TYR A 490 -24.91 14.28 -2.83
CA TYR A 490 -24.94 14.36 -4.27
C TYR A 490 -26.04 15.26 -4.79
N ARG A 491 -25.83 15.81 -6.00
CA ARG A 491 -26.83 16.57 -6.75
C ARG A 491 -26.67 16.29 -8.24
N PHE A 492 -27.76 15.92 -8.90
CA PHE A 492 -27.78 15.83 -10.35
C PHE A 492 -27.70 17.22 -10.98
N ILE A 493 -26.82 17.38 -11.98
CA ILE A 493 -26.63 18.64 -12.69
C ILE A 493 -27.45 18.64 -13.98
N GLY A 494 -27.45 17.53 -14.72
CA GLY A 494 -28.18 17.39 -15.98
C GLY A 494 -27.49 16.46 -16.96
N LYS A 495 -28.03 16.36 -18.17
CA LYS A 495 -27.42 15.62 -19.27
C LYS A 495 -26.24 16.38 -19.84
N THR A 496 -25.23 15.66 -20.31
CA THR A 496 -24.03 16.20 -20.94
C THR A 496 -23.51 15.21 -21.97
N VAL A 497 -22.57 15.64 -22.78
CA VAL A 497 -21.86 14.78 -23.73
C VAL A 497 -20.40 14.64 -23.30
N TYR A 498 -19.77 13.51 -23.62
CA TYR A 498 -18.37 13.23 -23.27
C TYR A 498 -17.67 12.40 -24.35
N GLY A 499 -16.34 12.34 -24.28
CA GLY A 499 -15.54 11.60 -25.23
C GLY A 499 -15.49 12.23 -26.61
N LYS A 500 -14.67 11.69 -27.49
CA LYS A 500 -14.48 12.19 -28.85
C LYS A 500 -15.71 11.96 -29.73
N ASP A 501 -16.48 10.92 -29.40
CA ASP A 501 -17.66 10.50 -30.18
C ASP A 501 -18.95 11.16 -29.69
N GLY A 502 -18.90 12.10 -28.76
CA GLY A 502 -20.05 12.84 -28.24
C GLY A 502 -21.10 11.96 -27.55
N GLN A 503 -20.66 10.97 -26.79
CA GLN A 503 -21.56 10.07 -26.04
C GLN A 503 -22.33 10.82 -24.94
N GLU A 504 -23.62 10.49 -24.80
CA GLU A 504 -24.45 11.10 -23.75
C GLU A 504 -24.20 10.49 -22.36
N ALA A 505 -24.25 11.35 -21.36
CA ALA A 505 -24.11 10.98 -19.94
C ALA A 505 -24.94 11.90 -19.04
N VAL A 506 -25.07 11.50 -17.79
CA VAL A 506 -25.62 12.34 -16.72
C VAL A 506 -24.47 12.88 -15.87
N LYS A 507 -24.36 14.20 -15.78
CA LYS A 507 -23.41 14.90 -14.93
C LYS A 507 -23.96 15.03 -13.50
N ILE A 508 -23.19 14.60 -12.51
CA ILE A 508 -23.54 14.67 -11.09
C ILE A 508 -22.45 15.38 -10.28
N ALA A 509 -22.86 16.24 -9.35
CA ALA A 509 -21.98 16.81 -8.34
C ALA A 509 -21.96 15.91 -7.09
N LEU A 510 -20.79 15.68 -6.53
CA LEU A 510 -20.55 14.87 -5.34
C LEU A 510 -19.77 15.69 -4.31
N TYR A 511 -20.29 15.75 -3.08
CA TYR A 511 -19.73 16.51 -1.97
C TYR A 511 -19.33 15.54 -0.85
N PRO A 512 -18.06 15.04 -0.84
CA PRO A 512 -17.62 14.11 0.19
C PRO A 512 -17.39 14.81 1.52
N LEU A 513 -18.17 14.47 2.55
CA LEU A 513 -17.99 14.93 3.93
C LEU A 513 -16.86 14.16 4.64
N THR A 514 -16.52 12.98 4.14
CA THR A 514 -15.39 12.14 4.55
C THR A 514 -14.46 11.89 3.34
N GLY A 515 -13.27 11.33 3.57
CA GLY A 515 -12.29 11.07 2.51
C GLY A 515 -11.75 9.64 2.58
N ARG A 516 -12.58 8.61 2.35
CA ARG A 516 -12.13 7.22 2.31
C ARG A 516 -11.66 6.84 0.91
N THR A 517 -10.75 5.88 0.85
CA THR A 517 -10.27 5.33 -0.43
C THR A 517 -11.46 4.86 -1.26
N HIS A 518 -11.48 5.22 -2.54
CA HIS A 518 -12.53 4.91 -3.52
C HIS A 518 -13.97 5.31 -3.09
N GLN A 519 -14.13 6.20 -2.10
CA GLN A 519 -15.45 6.52 -1.52
C GLN A 519 -16.48 6.86 -2.57
N LEU A 520 -16.21 7.86 -3.43
CA LEU A 520 -17.15 8.34 -4.44
C LEU A 520 -17.48 7.25 -5.47
N ARG A 521 -16.49 6.44 -5.82
CA ARG A 521 -16.62 5.35 -6.79
C ARG A 521 -17.58 4.28 -6.28
N ILE A 522 -17.43 3.86 -5.00
CA ILE A 522 -18.32 2.88 -4.38
C ILE A 522 -19.70 3.46 -4.12
N HIS A 523 -19.79 4.68 -3.61
CA HIS A 523 -21.08 5.31 -3.36
C HIS A 523 -21.92 5.46 -4.64
N CYS A 524 -21.27 5.64 -5.79
CA CYS A 524 -21.96 5.60 -7.08
C CYS A 524 -22.32 4.16 -7.50
N ALA A 525 -21.41 3.20 -7.36
CA ALA A 525 -21.57 1.85 -7.90
C ALA A 525 -22.46 0.93 -7.05
N HIS A 526 -22.42 1.07 -5.71
CA HIS A 526 -23.11 0.16 -4.79
C HIS A 526 -24.64 0.29 -4.90
N PRO A 527 -25.40 -0.83 -4.84
CA PRO A 527 -26.87 -0.79 -4.91
C PRO A 527 -27.54 0.10 -3.86
N ASP A 528 -27.02 0.14 -2.62
CA ASP A 528 -27.52 1.00 -1.54
C ASP A 528 -27.03 2.46 -1.66
N GLY A 529 -26.21 2.79 -2.67
CA GLY A 529 -25.87 4.14 -3.10
C GLY A 529 -26.68 4.55 -4.33
N LEU A 530 -25.99 4.99 -5.39
CA LEU A 530 -26.66 5.30 -6.66
C LEU A 530 -26.89 4.05 -7.53
N GLY A 531 -26.22 2.93 -7.19
CA GLY A 531 -26.31 1.67 -7.95
C GLY A 531 -25.86 1.78 -9.41
N THR A 532 -25.09 2.80 -9.74
CA THR A 532 -24.63 3.05 -11.12
C THR A 532 -23.17 3.50 -11.07
N PRO A 533 -22.23 2.67 -11.56
CA PRO A 533 -20.81 3.01 -11.59
C PRO A 533 -20.54 4.27 -12.43
N ILE A 534 -19.50 5.00 -12.04
CA ILE A 534 -18.98 6.13 -12.83
C ILE A 534 -18.43 5.60 -14.16
N ILE A 535 -18.67 6.33 -15.24
CA ILE A 535 -18.17 5.98 -16.58
C ILE A 535 -16.64 5.86 -16.54
N GLY A 536 -16.11 4.74 -17.07
CA GLY A 536 -14.68 4.45 -17.09
C GLY A 536 -14.10 3.94 -15.78
N ASP A 537 -14.93 3.58 -14.81
CA ASP A 537 -14.46 2.95 -13.58
C ASP A 537 -14.10 1.47 -13.83
N ASN A 538 -12.82 1.19 -13.99
CA ASN A 538 -12.30 -0.15 -14.26
C ASN A 538 -12.35 -1.11 -13.07
N LEU A 539 -12.62 -0.62 -11.84
CA LEU A 539 -12.75 -1.45 -10.66
C LEU A 539 -14.19 -1.80 -10.33
N TYR A 540 -15.12 -0.84 -10.45
CA TYR A 540 -16.52 -0.99 -10.02
C TYR A 540 -17.51 -0.97 -11.17
N GLY A 541 -17.07 -0.73 -12.41
CA GLY A 541 -17.88 -0.62 -13.60
C GLY A 541 -17.18 -1.15 -14.84
N GLN A 542 -17.34 -0.46 -15.96
CA GLN A 542 -16.74 -0.81 -17.25
C GLN A 542 -15.62 0.16 -17.63
N ARG A 543 -14.55 -0.36 -18.22
CA ARG A 543 -13.41 0.42 -18.71
C ARG A 543 -13.86 1.33 -19.87
N ALA A 544 -13.42 2.58 -19.84
CA ALA A 544 -13.52 3.54 -20.95
C ALA A 544 -12.18 4.26 -21.10
N GLU A 545 -12.13 5.33 -21.91
CA GLU A 545 -10.92 6.13 -22.14
C GLU A 545 -10.26 6.58 -20.83
N ARG A 546 -11.06 6.99 -19.84
CA ARG A 546 -10.61 7.37 -18.49
C ARG A 546 -11.74 7.20 -17.47
N LEU A 547 -11.41 7.24 -16.20
CA LEU A 547 -12.39 7.45 -15.14
C LEU A 547 -12.91 8.90 -15.22
N TRP A 548 -14.19 9.09 -15.48
CA TRP A 548 -14.83 10.39 -15.54
C TRP A 548 -15.27 10.88 -14.15
N LEU A 549 -14.27 11.02 -13.28
CA LEU A 549 -14.36 11.59 -11.92
C LEU A 549 -13.31 12.67 -11.77
N HIS A 550 -13.72 13.86 -11.35
CA HIS A 550 -12.89 15.05 -11.29
C HIS A 550 -13.14 15.87 -10.02
N ALA A 551 -12.08 16.23 -9.30
CA ALA A 551 -12.13 17.17 -8.18
C ALA A 551 -12.21 18.60 -8.75
N GLU A 552 -13.44 19.08 -8.97
CA GLU A 552 -13.75 20.32 -9.70
C GLU A 552 -13.51 21.56 -8.86
N HIS A 553 -13.84 21.52 -7.53
CA HIS A 553 -13.75 22.68 -6.64
C HIS A 553 -13.03 22.33 -5.33
N LEU A 554 -12.17 23.28 -4.90
CA LEU A 554 -11.46 23.20 -3.63
C LEU A 554 -11.39 24.59 -2.98
N GLU A 555 -11.91 24.73 -1.75
CA GLU A 555 -11.92 25.98 -0.99
C GLU A 555 -11.37 25.74 0.42
N PHE A 556 -10.38 26.51 0.83
CA PHE A 556 -9.72 26.41 2.13
C PHE A 556 -9.20 27.78 2.60
N THR A 557 -8.83 27.89 3.87
CA THR A 557 -8.19 29.11 4.41
C THR A 557 -6.67 28.97 4.32
N HIS A 558 -6.01 29.94 3.72
CA HIS A 558 -4.54 29.95 3.62
C HIS A 558 -3.92 30.08 5.01
N PRO A 559 -3.06 29.12 5.45
CA PRO A 559 -2.59 29.07 6.84
C PRO A 559 -1.87 30.32 7.34
N ILE A 560 -1.16 31.01 6.47
CA ILE A 560 -0.36 32.19 6.83
C ILE A 560 -1.16 33.49 6.65
N THR A 561 -1.75 33.68 5.47
CA THR A 561 -2.45 34.96 5.16
C THR A 561 -3.86 35.01 5.72
N GLN A 562 -4.39 33.92 6.21
CA GLN A 562 -5.77 33.75 6.73
C GLN A 562 -6.87 34.11 5.70
N ARG A 563 -6.51 34.26 4.42
CA ARG A 563 -7.46 34.53 3.35
C ARG A 563 -8.17 33.24 2.94
N ARG A 564 -9.47 33.31 2.69
CA ARG A 564 -10.24 32.23 2.09
C ARG A 564 -9.89 32.15 0.60
N MET A 565 -9.39 31.00 0.17
CA MET A 565 -8.97 30.73 -1.20
C MET A 565 -9.96 29.74 -1.83
N SER A 566 -10.33 29.99 -3.07
CA SER A 566 -11.26 29.17 -3.84
C SER A 566 -10.69 28.91 -5.23
N PHE A 567 -10.70 27.65 -5.65
CA PHE A 567 -10.18 27.21 -6.93
C PHE A 567 -11.22 26.33 -7.62
N ASP A 568 -11.38 26.56 -8.92
CA ASP A 568 -12.29 25.78 -9.78
C ASP A 568 -11.55 25.31 -11.03
N THR A 569 -11.83 24.09 -11.45
CA THR A 569 -11.36 23.52 -12.71
C THR A 569 -12.46 22.65 -13.30
N PRO A 570 -13.03 22.99 -14.45
CA PRO A 570 -14.09 22.21 -15.05
C PRO A 570 -13.58 20.84 -15.54
N LEU A 571 -14.48 19.83 -15.53
CA LEU A 571 -14.21 18.48 -16.06
C LEU A 571 -14.03 18.51 -17.58
#